data_bdae7e4bce26bdfd1d4fab64d8d8aea5
#
_entry.id   bdae7e4bce26bdfd1d4fab64d8d8aea5
#
_cell.length_a   1.000
_cell.length_b   1.000
_cell.length_c   1.000
_cell.angle_alpha   90.00
_cell.angle_beta   90.00
_cell.angle_gamma   90.00
#
_symmetry.space_group_name_H-M   'P 1'
#
loop_
_entity.id
_entity.type
_entity.pdbx_description
1 polymer ?
#
loop_
_entity_poly.entity_id
_entity_poly.type
_entity_poly.pdbx_seq_one_letter_code
_entity_poly.pdbx_strand_id
1 'polypeptide(L)'
;MKKWTIDDARELYNINGWGTSYFGINDRGNVFVTPCKDSTQIDLRDVMDELQLRDVTAPVLLRFPDILDNRIEKTWSCFKKAAEEYEYKGENYVVYPIKVNQMQPVVEEIISHGRKFNLGVEAGSKPELHAVIAVQCQSDSLIICN
;
A
#
# COMPACT_ATOMS: atom_id res chain seq x y z
N MET A 1 26.12 14.66 28.96
CA MET A 1 25.13 14.64 27.85
C MET A 1 24.52 13.24 27.78
N LYS A 2 23.17 13.11 27.71
CA LYS A 2 22.52 11.81 27.47
C LYS A 2 22.95 11.30 26.10
N LYS A 3 23.38 10.04 26.01
CA LYS A 3 23.72 9.44 24.72
C LYS A 3 22.41 9.18 23.95
N TRP A 4 22.34 9.61 22.70
CA TRP A 4 21.23 9.36 21.81
C TRP A 4 21.06 7.85 21.55
N THR A 5 19.81 7.37 21.58
CA THR A 5 19.47 5.95 21.40
C THR A 5 18.52 5.77 20.22
N ILE A 6 18.36 4.53 19.77
CA ILE A 6 17.38 4.15 18.74
C ILE A 6 15.96 4.45 19.21
N ASP A 7 15.67 4.28 20.51
CA ASP A 7 14.35 4.57 21.06
C ASP A 7 14.05 6.08 21.06
N ASP A 8 15.06 6.91 21.36
CA ASP A 8 14.93 8.37 21.22
C ASP A 8 14.62 8.75 19.75
N ALA A 9 15.19 8.03 18.76
CA ALA A 9 14.88 8.25 17.34
C ALA A 9 13.48 7.77 16.98
N ARG A 10 13.06 6.58 17.43
CA ARG A 10 11.70 6.06 17.21
C ARG A 10 10.62 7.00 17.71
N GLU A 11 10.84 7.58 18.89
CA GLU A 11 9.93 8.54 19.52
C GLU A 11 9.93 9.87 18.75
N LEU A 12 11.11 10.47 18.52
CA LEU A 12 11.23 11.77 17.86
C LEU A 12 10.61 11.77 16.46
N TYR A 13 10.89 10.73 15.67
CA TYR A 13 10.38 10.62 14.31
C TYR A 13 9.00 9.94 14.22
N ASN A 14 8.40 9.62 15.36
CA ASN A 14 7.08 8.96 15.46
C ASN A 14 6.93 7.75 14.54
N ILE A 15 7.95 6.90 14.48
CA ILE A 15 7.99 5.75 13.56
C ILE A 15 6.79 4.82 13.78
N ASN A 16 6.42 4.57 15.03
CA ASN A 16 5.28 3.72 15.37
C ASN A 16 3.93 4.32 14.92
N GLY A 17 3.83 5.64 14.82
CA GLY A 17 2.61 6.33 14.38
C GLY A 17 2.39 6.23 12.87
N TRP A 18 3.36 6.67 12.06
CA TRP A 18 3.20 6.65 10.61
C TRP A 18 3.57 5.31 9.96
N GLY A 19 4.49 4.57 10.56
CA GLY A 19 4.98 3.30 10.01
C GLY A 19 3.94 2.17 10.02
N THR A 20 2.94 2.25 10.87
CA THR A 20 1.79 1.33 10.97
C THR A 20 2.19 -0.15 10.94
N SER A 21 3.26 -0.49 11.66
CA SER A 21 3.90 -1.82 11.75
C SER A 21 4.52 -2.34 10.43
N TYR A 22 4.64 -1.51 9.39
CA TYR A 22 5.41 -1.87 8.19
C TYR A 22 6.84 -1.36 8.26
N PHE A 23 7.08 -0.25 8.93
CA PHE A 23 8.40 0.38 9.04
C PHE A 23 8.88 0.37 10.48
N GLY A 24 10.20 0.28 10.64
CA GLY A 24 10.86 0.33 11.94
C GLY A 24 12.31 0.81 11.82
N ILE A 25 13.01 0.84 12.94
CA ILE A 25 14.46 1.09 13.00
C ILE A 25 15.11 -0.16 13.58
N ASN A 26 16.09 -0.72 12.86
CA ASN A 26 16.83 -1.90 13.29
C ASN A 26 17.97 -1.55 14.25
N ASP A 27 18.70 -2.56 14.73
CA ASP A 27 19.80 -2.37 15.67
C ASP A 27 21.02 -1.64 15.06
N ARG A 28 21.09 -1.54 13.73
CA ARG A 28 22.09 -0.74 13.01
C ARG A 28 21.73 0.74 12.97
N GLY A 29 20.51 1.11 13.44
CA GLY A 29 19.96 2.47 13.35
C GLY A 29 19.37 2.80 11.97
N ASN A 30 19.24 1.83 11.08
CA ASN A 30 18.66 2.03 9.75
C ASN A 30 17.15 1.81 9.77
N VAL A 31 16.42 2.53 8.89
CA VAL A 31 15.02 2.27 8.64
C VAL A 31 14.90 0.97 7.84
N PHE A 32 14.03 0.08 8.29
CA PHE A 32 13.65 -1.12 7.55
C PHE A 32 12.15 -1.12 7.23
N VAL A 33 11.78 -1.94 6.25
CA VAL A 33 10.38 -2.22 5.91
C VAL A 33 10.11 -3.72 5.97
N THR A 34 8.90 -4.07 6.44
CA THR A 34 8.34 -5.45 6.42
C THR A 34 7.06 -5.43 5.58
N PRO A 35 7.16 -5.51 4.24
CA PRO A 35 6.02 -5.30 3.35
C PRO A 35 4.89 -6.31 3.59
N CYS A 36 5.26 -7.58 3.77
CA CYS A 36 4.31 -8.69 3.97
C CYS A 36 3.94 -8.92 5.44
N LYS A 37 4.49 -8.14 6.38
CA LYS A 37 4.33 -8.34 7.84
C LYS A 37 4.75 -9.73 8.34
N ASP A 38 5.64 -10.36 7.64
CA ASP A 38 6.32 -11.61 8.03
C ASP A 38 7.68 -11.32 8.69
N SER A 39 8.56 -12.33 8.73
CA SER A 39 9.93 -12.17 9.25
C SER A 39 10.87 -11.46 8.29
N THR A 40 10.46 -11.17 7.06
CA THR A 40 11.30 -10.55 6.02
C THR A 40 11.44 -9.05 6.28
N GLN A 41 12.65 -8.62 6.61
CA GLN A 41 12.98 -7.21 6.79
C GLN A 41 13.92 -6.75 5.66
N ILE A 42 13.55 -5.65 5.03
CA ILE A 42 14.36 -5.01 3.99
C ILE A 42 14.95 -3.73 4.59
N ASP A 43 16.27 -3.72 4.80
CA ASP A 43 16.98 -2.53 5.26
C ASP A 43 17.07 -1.51 4.12
N LEU A 44 16.50 -0.32 4.31
CA LEU A 44 16.44 0.69 3.25
C LEU A 44 17.80 1.31 2.95
N ARG A 45 18.75 1.24 3.89
CA ARG A 45 20.12 1.69 3.65
C ARG A 45 20.82 0.72 2.71
N ASP A 46 20.66 -0.59 2.92
CA ASP A 46 21.24 -1.59 2.03
C ASP A 46 20.66 -1.49 0.61
N VAL A 47 19.35 -1.20 0.48
CA VAL A 47 18.72 -0.92 -0.83
C VAL A 47 19.35 0.29 -1.51
N MET A 48 19.58 1.39 -0.76
CA MET A 48 20.21 2.58 -1.33
C MET A 48 21.66 2.34 -1.76
N ASP A 49 22.41 1.57 -0.99
CA ASP A 49 23.79 1.21 -1.33
C ASP A 49 23.83 0.34 -2.59
N GLU A 50 22.90 -0.61 -2.76
CA GLU A 50 22.76 -1.42 -3.98
C GLU A 50 22.35 -0.58 -5.21
N LEU A 51 21.45 0.39 -5.06
CA LEU A 51 21.08 1.30 -6.13
C LEU A 51 22.28 2.15 -6.58
N GLN A 52 23.07 2.62 -5.61
CA GLN A 52 24.26 3.42 -5.88
C GLN A 52 25.31 2.64 -6.67
N LEU A 53 25.48 1.33 -6.40
CA LEU A 53 26.35 0.44 -7.18
C LEU A 53 25.90 0.27 -8.65
N ARG A 54 24.63 0.60 -8.92
CA ARG A 54 24.03 0.58 -10.28
C ARG A 54 23.90 1.98 -10.88
N ASP A 55 24.66 2.95 -10.38
CA ASP A 55 24.62 4.36 -10.81
C ASP A 55 23.26 5.06 -10.63
N VAL A 56 22.38 4.52 -9.77
CA VAL A 56 21.11 5.17 -9.41
C VAL A 56 21.33 5.99 -8.13
N THR A 57 21.21 7.30 -8.25
CA THR A 57 21.44 8.24 -7.13
C THR A 57 20.13 8.83 -6.58
N ALA A 58 20.16 9.27 -5.33
CA ALA A 58 19.03 9.98 -4.72
C ALA A 58 18.76 11.33 -5.45
N PRO A 59 17.47 11.79 -5.49
CA PRO A 59 16.33 11.21 -4.80
C PRO A 59 15.72 10.00 -5.54
N VAL A 60 15.28 8.99 -4.79
CA VAL A 60 14.58 7.81 -5.32
C VAL A 60 13.23 7.63 -4.64
N LEU A 61 12.27 7.10 -5.38
CA LEU A 61 10.96 6.72 -4.85
C LEU A 61 10.87 5.20 -4.78
N LEU A 62 10.83 4.67 -3.57
CA LEU A 62 10.63 3.24 -3.33
C LEU A 62 9.14 2.95 -3.13
N ARG A 63 8.65 1.91 -3.78
CA ARG A 63 7.28 1.40 -3.62
C ARG A 63 7.32 -0.06 -3.22
N PHE A 64 6.40 -0.42 -2.34
CA PHE A 64 6.22 -1.79 -1.83
C PHE A 64 4.78 -2.21 -2.10
N PRO A 65 4.50 -2.85 -3.26
CA PRO A 65 3.15 -3.29 -3.64
C PRO A 65 2.49 -4.17 -2.58
N ASP A 66 3.25 -5.06 -1.95
CA ASP A 66 2.76 -5.93 -0.87
C ASP A 66 2.06 -5.18 0.28
N ILE A 67 2.44 -3.91 0.52
CA ILE A 67 1.75 -3.06 1.51
C ILE A 67 0.34 -2.72 1.02
N LEU A 68 0.17 -2.40 -0.27
CA LEU A 68 -1.14 -2.15 -0.86
C LEU A 68 -2.01 -3.40 -0.75
N ASP A 69 -1.46 -4.54 -1.13
CA ASP A 69 -2.12 -5.84 -1.08
C ASP A 69 -2.62 -6.15 0.33
N ASN A 70 -1.74 -6.05 1.31
CA ASN A 70 -2.10 -6.27 2.71
C ASN A 70 -3.19 -5.29 3.20
N ARG A 71 -3.18 -4.04 2.74
CA ARG A 71 -4.21 -3.05 3.10
C ARG A 71 -5.55 -3.35 2.46
N ILE A 72 -5.58 -3.79 1.22
CA ILE A 72 -6.79 -4.23 0.51
C ILE A 72 -7.40 -5.43 1.25
N GLU A 73 -6.60 -6.46 1.51
CA GLU A 73 -7.04 -7.65 2.24
C GLU A 73 -7.59 -7.33 3.62
N LYS A 74 -6.89 -6.47 4.36
CA LYS A 74 -7.33 -6.06 5.71
C LYS A 74 -8.65 -5.30 5.64
N THR A 75 -8.80 -4.38 4.70
CA THR A 75 -10.05 -3.62 4.55
C THR A 75 -11.21 -4.56 4.23
N TRP A 76 -11.05 -5.42 3.23
CA TRP A 76 -12.06 -6.39 2.86
C TRP A 76 -12.44 -7.34 4.01
N SER A 77 -11.43 -7.88 4.72
CA SER A 77 -11.66 -8.81 5.82
C SER A 77 -12.40 -8.18 7.00
N CYS A 78 -12.19 -6.88 7.27
CA CYS A 78 -12.94 -6.15 8.29
C CYS A 78 -14.43 -6.04 7.93
N PHE A 79 -14.74 -5.68 6.68
CA PHE A 79 -16.13 -5.61 6.23
C PHE A 79 -16.78 -6.99 6.16
N LYS A 80 -16.05 -8.01 5.68
CA LYS A 80 -16.54 -9.39 5.67
C LYS A 80 -16.90 -9.86 7.08
N LYS A 81 -16.00 -9.64 8.04
CA LYS A 81 -16.24 -10.01 9.45
C LYS A 81 -17.46 -9.30 10.02
N ALA A 82 -17.61 -7.99 9.75
CA ALA A 82 -18.78 -7.25 10.19
C ALA A 82 -20.07 -7.76 9.53
N ALA A 83 -20.05 -8.08 8.23
CA ALA A 83 -21.18 -8.65 7.53
C ALA A 83 -21.62 -10.01 8.12
N GLU A 84 -20.65 -10.86 8.48
CA GLU A 84 -20.92 -12.14 9.15
C GLU A 84 -21.52 -11.91 10.56
N GLU A 85 -20.95 -10.99 11.35
CA GLU A 85 -21.39 -10.68 12.71
C GLU A 85 -22.81 -10.12 12.76
N TYR A 86 -23.18 -9.28 11.77
CA TYR A 86 -24.53 -8.68 11.67
C TYR A 86 -25.46 -9.43 10.73
N GLU A 87 -25.10 -10.64 10.30
CA GLU A 87 -25.89 -11.48 9.39
C GLU A 87 -26.34 -10.75 8.10
N TYR A 88 -25.51 -9.81 7.62
CA TYR A 88 -25.80 -9.09 6.39
C TYR A 88 -25.76 -10.02 5.18
N LYS A 89 -26.81 -9.98 4.35
CA LYS A 89 -26.99 -10.90 3.21
C LYS A 89 -26.60 -10.30 1.86
N GLY A 90 -26.27 -9.01 1.81
CA GLY A 90 -25.80 -8.34 0.61
C GLY A 90 -24.31 -8.59 0.36
N GLU A 91 -23.89 -8.23 -0.85
CA GLU A 91 -22.47 -8.23 -1.21
C GLU A 91 -21.81 -6.90 -0.79
N ASN A 92 -20.53 -6.96 -0.49
CA ASN A 92 -19.72 -5.80 -0.18
C ASN A 92 -18.71 -5.55 -1.29
N TYR A 93 -18.70 -4.32 -1.80
CA TYR A 93 -17.75 -3.86 -2.81
C TYR A 93 -16.89 -2.73 -2.24
N VAL A 94 -15.59 -2.91 -2.28
CA VAL A 94 -14.65 -1.83 -2.00
C VAL A 94 -14.33 -1.11 -3.30
N VAL A 95 -14.35 0.22 -3.31
CA VAL A 95 -14.11 1.02 -4.52
C VAL A 95 -12.93 1.95 -4.31
N TYR A 96 -11.96 1.90 -5.22
CA TYR A 96 -10.79 2.75 -5.20
C TYR A 96 -10.99 3.98 -6.09
N PRO A 97 -10.99 5.21 -5.53
CA PRO A 97 -11.08 6.42 -6.32
C PRO A 97 -9.75 6.69 -7.04
N ILE A 98 -9.72 6.63 -8.37
CA ILE A 98 -8.48 6.77 -9.15
C ILE A 98 -7.79 8.14 -8.93
N LYS A 99 -8.55 9.17 -8.60
CA LYS A 99 -8.03 10.52 -8.30
C LYS A 99 -7.02 10.57 -7.15
N VAL A 100 -7.04 9.59 -6.24
CA VAL A 100 -6.13 9.53 -5.09
C VAL A 100 -4.70 9.30 -5.54
N ASN A 101 -4.47 8.34 -6.44
CA ASN A 101 -3.20 8.14 -7.11
C ASN A 101 -3.44 7.48 -8.48
N GLN A 102 -3.22 8.24 -9.55
CA GLN A 102 -3.49 7.83 -10.94
C GLN A 102 -2.29 7.13 -11.60
N MET A 103 -1.22 6.89 -10.88
CA MET A 103 -0.05 6.24 -11.47
C MET A 103 -0.40 4.82 -11.92
N GLN A 104 -0.19 4.56 -13.21
CA GLN A 104 -0.56 3.29 -13.83
C GLN A 104 -0.10 2.06 -13.02
N PRO A 105 1.17 1.92 -12.58
CA PRO A 105 1.60 0.75 -11.83
C PRO A 105 0.86 0.58 -10.49
N VAL A 106 0.44 1.68 -9.84
CA VAL A 106 -0.31 1.62 -8.58
C VAL A 106 -1.74 1.16 -8.83
N VAL A 107 -2.38 1.70 -9.87
CA VAL A 107 -3.75 1.34 -10.25
C VAL A 107 -3.83 -0.11 -10.72
N GLU A 108 -2.88 -0.55 -11.54
CA GLU A 108 -2.78 -1.94 -12.00
C GLU A 108 -2.63 -2.93 -10.85
N GLU A 109 -1.78 -2.62 -9.87
CA GLU A 109 -1.60 -3.45 -8.67
C GLU A 109 -2.89 -3.54 -7.86
N ILE A 110 -3.52 -2.39 -7.57
CA ILE A 110 -4.77 -2.34 -6.80
C ILE A 110 -5.88 -3.16 -7.49
N ILE A 111 -6.02 -3.03 -8.81
CA ILE A 111 -7.02 -3.78 -9.58
C ILE A 111 -6.68 -5.27 -9.62
N SER A 112 -5.44 -5.61 -9.93
CA SER A 112 -4.99 -7.00 -10.06
C SER A 112 -5.19 -7.76 -8.76
N HIS A 113 -4.70 -7.21 -7.65
CA HIS A 113 -4.83 -7.85 -6.33
C HIS A 113 -6.27 -7.78 -5.79
N GLY A 114 -6.97 -6.67 -6.06
CA GLY A 114 -8.31 -6.41 -5.55
C GLY A 114 -9.43 -7.27 -6.17
N ARG A 115 -9.21 -7.87 -7.36
CA ARG A 115 -10.21 -8.71 -8.07
C ARG A 115 -10.85 -9.77 -7.17
N LYS A 116 -10.04 -10.48 -6.40
CA LYS A 116 -10.50 -11.54 -5.49
C LYS A 116 -11.32 -11.03 -4.30
N PHE A 117 -11.39 -9.72 -4.13
CA PHE A 117 -12.08 -9.04 -3.03
C PHE A 117 -13.23 -8.14 -3.50
N ASN A 118 -13.74 -8.32 -4.71
CA ASN A 118 -14.77 -7.48 -5.29
C ASN A 118 -14.40 -5.98 -5.29
N LEU A 119 -13.12 -5.67 -5.52
CA LEU A 119 -12.67 -4.28 -5.57
C LEU A 119 -13.01 -3.67 -6.93
N GLY A 120 -13.72 -2.54 -6.91
CA GLY A 120 -14.02 -1.71 -8.06
C GLY A 120 -13.16 -0.44 -8.10
N VAL A 121 -13.41 0.39 -9.10
CA VAL A 121 -12.73 1.68 -9.27
C VAL A 121 -13.75 2.79 -9.49
N GLU A 122 -13.51 3.97 -8.88
CA GLU A 122 -14.29 5.17 -9.11
C GLU A 122 -13.54 6.11 -10.06
N ALA A 123 -14.28 6.65 -11.05
CA ALA A 123 -13.85 7.72 -11.94
C ALA A 123 -14.75 8.93 -11.76
N GLY A 124 -14.17 10.08 -11.37
CA GLY A 124 -14.87 11.36 -11.17
C GLY A 124 -14.82 12.30 -12.38
N SER A 125 -14.24 11.86 -13.51
CA SER A 125 -14.14 12.65 -14.73
C SER A 125 -13.99 11.77 -15.97
N LYS A 126 -14.27 12.34 -17.16
CA LYS A 126 -14.08 11.61 -18.43
C LYS A 126 -12.64 11.12 -18.64
N PRO A 127 -11.60 11.90 -18.41
CA PRO A 127 -10.22 11.41 -18.50
C PRO A 127 -9.93 10.26 -17.54
N GLU A 128 -10.43 10.33 -16.30
CA GLU A 128 -10.27 9.25 -15.34
C GLU A 128 -11.01 7.98 -15.80
N LEU A 129 -12.21 8.11 -16.35
CA LEU A 129 -12.93 6.96 -16.90
C LEU A 129 -12.15 6.29 -18.04
N HIS A 130 -11.55 7.08 -18.95
CA HIS A 130 -10.70 6.52 -20.00
C HIS A 130 -9.49 5.77 -19.43
N ALA A 131 -8.83 6.31 -18.39
CA ALA A 131 -7.73 5.64 -17.71
C ALA A 131 -8.18 4.33 -17.05
N VAL A 132 -9.33 4.34 -16.37
CA VAL A 132 -9.91 3.14 -15.74
C VAL A 132 -10.21 2.07 -16.78
N ILE A 133 -10.88 2.42 -17.89
CA ILE A 133 -11.19 1.48 -18.98
C ILE A 133 -9.91 0.89 -19.57
N ALA A 134 -8.87 1.70 -19.75
CA ALA A 134 -7.59 1.24 -20.31
C ALA A 134 -6.90 0.19 -19.42
N VAL A 135 -7.00 0.33 -18.10
CA VAL A 135 -6.39 -0.60 -17.13
C VAL A 135 -7.31 -1.83 -16.89
N GLN A 136 -8.63 -1.64 -16.91
CA GLN A 136 -9.61 -2.70 -16.61
C GLN A 136 -10.09 -3.49 -17.82
N CYS A 137 -9.55 -3.31 -19.02
CA CYS A 137 -10.07 -3.88 -20.26
C CYS A 137 -10.31 -5.42 -20.28
N GLN A 138 -9.95 -6.13 -19.22
CA GLN A 138 -10.15 -7.59 -19.06
C GLN A 138 -10.80 -7.96 -17.71
N SER A 139 -11.47 -7.04 -17.03
CA SER A 139 -11.97 -7.25 -15.67
C SER A 139 -13.48 -7.02 -15.61
N ASP A 140 -14.21 -7.92 -14.93
CA ASP A 140 -15.63 -7.76 -14.58
C ASP A 140 -15.81 -6.89 -13.32
N SER A 141 -14.79 -6.17 -12.88
CA SER A 141 -14.84 -5.32 -11.70
C SER A 141 -15.76 -4.11 -11.91
N LEU A 142 -16.38 -3.66 -10.82
CA LEU A 142 -17.29 -2.53 -10.81
C LEU A 142 -16.57 -1.23 -11.15
N ILE A 143 -17.15 -0.41 -12.03
CA ILE A 143 -16.72 0.96 -12.30
C ILE A 143 -17.83 1.92 -11.83
N ILE A 144 -17.52 2.81 -10.89
CA ILE A 144 -18.42 3.85 -10.41
C ILE A 144 -18.05 5.16 -11.08
N CYS A 145 -19.01 5.77 -11.76
CA CYS A 145 -18.88 7.12 -12.31
C CYS A 145 -19.59 8.11 -11.37
N ASN A 146 -18.81 9.04 -10.81
CA ASN A 146 -19.29 10.02 -9.83
C ASN A 146 -19.10 11.45 -10.35
#